data_194bf2a992e389691fa6ab900c3f1246
#
_entry.id   194bf2a992e389691fa6ab900c3f1246
#
_cell.length_a   1.000
_cell.length_b   1.000
_cell.length_c   1.000
_cell.angle_alpha   90.00
_cell.angle_beta   90.00
_cell.angle_gamma   90.00
#
_symmetry.space_group_name_H-M   'P 1'
#
loop_
_entity.id
_entity.type
_entity.pdbx_description
1 polymer ?
#
loop_
_entity_poly.entity_id
_entity_poly.type
_entity_poly.pdbx_seq_one_letter_code
_entity_poly.pdbx_strand_id
1 'polypeptide(L)'
;MITKRIIPCLDVKDGRVVKGVHFQKLGDVASPVELAKYYSDNGADELVFYDITASAEGRALFTDILTETARTVFIPLTVGGGINTTDDFDRVLKCGADKVSVNSGAIRDPSLVGKAARLYGDQCVVLSVDVKRVDGVFRIFAKGGRENTGMEAIEWIRRCVGEGAGEVVVNSMDTDGVKQGFDLEMLEQVCSAVQVPVIASGGAGCIQDFITLFRTLPGVDAGLAASIFHFGEVSINDLKLEMKKNGIAARV
;
A
#
# COMPACT_ATOMS: atom_id res chain seq x y z
N MET A 1 -1.03 7.23 -22.76
CA MET A 1 -0.84 5.96 -22.01
C MET A 1 -0.49 6.37 -20.59
N ILE A 2 -1.21 5.87 -19.58
CA ILE A 2 -0.93 6.16 -18.16
C ILE A 2 0.31 5.33 -17.76
N THR A 3 1.26 5.95 -17.07
CA THR A 3 2.48 5.27 -16.59
C THR A 3 2.16 4.40 -15.37
N LYS A 4 2.81 3.24 -15.29
CA LYS A 4 2.75 2.39 -14.10
C LYS A 4 3.67 2.95 -13.01
N ARG A 5 3.17 2.98 -11.77
CA ARG A 5 3.89 3.52 -10.60
C ARG A 5 4.65 2.41 -9.87
N ILE A 6 5.85 2.72 -9.41
CA ILE A 6 6.65 1.87 -8.52
C ILE A 6 6.69 2.55 -7.15
N ILE A 7 6.18 1.85 -6.15
CA ILE A 7 5.88 2.40 -4.82
C ILE A 7 6.63 1.62 -3.74
N PRO A 8 7.69 2.17 -3.13
CA PRO A 8 8.27 1.63 -1.91
C PRO A 8 7.30 1.78 -0.73
N CYS A 9 7.27 0.76 0.16
CA CYS A 9 6.50 0.80 1.39
C CYS A 9 7.42 0.82 2.61
N LEU A 10 7.24 1.80 3.49
CA LEU A 10 7.92 1.90 4.78
C LEU A 10 7.00 1.33 5.87
N ASP A 11 7.28 0.11 6.31
CA ASP A 11 6.64 -0.49 7.47
C ASP A 11 7.33 0.03 8.74
N VAL A 12 6.66 0.92 9.48
CA VAL A 12 7.25 1.59 10.66
C VAL A 12 6.72 0.97 11.95
N LYS A 13 7.63 0.65 12.85
CA LYS A 13 7.37 0.19 14.21
C LYS A 13 8.33 0.91 15.16
N ASP A 14 7.81 1.43 16.27
CA ASP A 14 8.60 2.13 17.29
C ASP A 14 9.52 3.22 16.71
N GLY A 15 9.03 3.92 15.68
CA GLY A 15 9.76 4.98 14.99
C GLY A 15 10.88 4.52 14.05
N ARG A 16 11.00 3.23 13.76
CA ARG A 16 12.01 2.65 12.86
C ARG A 16 11.33 1.88 11.72
N VAL A 17 11.95 1.92 10.54
CA VAL A 17 11.52 1.02 9.44
C VAL A 17 11.94 -0.39 9.77
N VAL A 18 10.99 -1.30 9.70
CA VAL A 18 11.20 -2.72 9.98
C VAL A 18 10.72 -3.58 8.82
N LYS A 19 11.23 -4.78 8.67
CA LYS A 19 10.73 -5.77 7.71
C LYS A 19 10.82 -7.19 8.27
N GLY A 20 9.77 -7.96 7.99
CA GLY A 20 9.66 -9.37 8.33
C GLY A 20 9.03 -10.17 7.19
N VAL A 21 8.85 -11.47 7.43
CA VAL A 21 8.11 -12.38 6.54
C VAL A 21 6.78 -12.73 7.20
N HIS A 22 5.68 -12.68 6.45
CA HIS A 22 4.32 -12.91 6.95
C HIS A 22 4.00 -12.13 8.24
N PHE A 23 4.40 -10.85 8.30
CA PHE A 23 4.24 -9.96 9.48
C PHE A 23 4.92 -10.47 10.78
N GLN A 24 5.90 -11.37 10.68
CA GLN A 24 6.63 -11.94 11.81
C GLN A 24 8.14 -11.71 11.70
N LYS A 25 8.86 -11.85 12.84
CA LYS A 25 10.32 -11.71 12.93
C LYS A 25 10.85 -10.41 12.33
N LEU A 26 10.28 -9.27 12.77
CA LEU A 26 10.65 -7.95 12.28
C LEU A 26 12.11 -7.62 12.64
N GLY A 27 12.91 -7.28 11.63
CA GLY A 27 14.25 -6.72 11.76
C GLY A 27 14.24 -5.21 11.52
N ASP A 28 15.12 -4.48 12.22
CA ASP A 28 15.35 -3.05 12.00
C ASP A 28 16.09 -2.84 10.67
N VAL A 29 15.64 -1.87 9.88
CA VAL A 29 16.21 -1.54 8.56
C VAL A 29 16.91 -0.19 8.61
N ALA A 30 16.17 0.91 8.87
CA ALA A 30 16.68 2.27 8.77
C ALA A 30 15.77 3.31 9.48
N SER A 31 16.24 4.57 9.49
CA SER A 31 15.39 5.72 9.79
C SER A 31 14.34 5.91 8.69
N PRO A 32 13.04 6.09 9.03
CA PRO A 32 12.00 6.37 8.04
C PRO A 32 12.31 7.62 7.20
N VAL A 33 12.82 8.67 7.81
CA VAL A 33 13.14 9.96 7.15
C VAL A 33 14.25 9.79 6.12
N GLU A 34 15.35 9.11 6.48
CA GLU A 34 16.48 8.88 5.58
C GLU A 34 16.08 7.98 4.40
N LEU A 35 15.32 6.93 4.68
CA LEU A 35 14.90 5.98 3.66
C LEU A 35 13.84 6.60 2.71
N ALA A 36 12.92 7.40 3.25
CA ALA A 36 11.95 8.14 2.44
C ALA A 36 12.64 9.13 1.49
N LYS A 37 13.61 9.90 2.00
CA LYS A 37 14.42 10.79 1.18
C LYS A 37 15.16 10.02 0.09
N TYR A 38 15.79 8.91 0.44
CA TYR A 38 16.49 8.06 -0.53
C TYR A 38 15.57 7.64 -1.68
N TYR A 39 14.36 7.16 -1.39
CA TYR A 39 13.42 6.75 -2.43
C TYR A 39 12.91 7.91 -3.28
N SER A 40 12.63 9.07 -2.65
CA SER A 40 12.24 10.29 -3.36
C SER A 40 13.31 10.73 -4.36
N ASP A 41 14.58 10.63 -3.96
CA ASP A 41 15.72 11.03 -4.81
C ASP A 41 16.10 9.95 -5.86
N ASN A 42 15.68 8.70 -5.68
CA ASN A 42 16.07 7.56 -6.52
C ASN A 42 14.91 6.98 -7.35
N GLY A 43 13.96 7.84 -7.73
CA GLY A 43 13.03 7.55 -8.79
C GLY A 43 11.76 6.78 -8.37
N ALA A 44 11.41 6.70 -7.09
CA ALA A 44 10.08 6.24 -6.68
C ALA A 44 9.00 7.18 -7.24
N ASP A 45 7.83 6.63 -7.61
CA ASP A 45 6.72 7.44 -8.12
C ASP A 45 5.81 7.95 -7.02
N GLU A 46 5.77 7.24 -5.92
CA GLU A 46 4.99 7.50 -4.71
C GLU A 46 5.65 6.75 -3.55
N LEU A 47 5.35 7.12 -2.32
CA LEU A 47 5.82 6.46 -1.11
C LEU A 47 4.63 6.11 -0.21
N VAL A 48 4.66 4.91 0.36
CA VAL A 48 3.71 4.49 1.40
C VAL A 48 4.41 4.42 2.75
N PHE A 49 3.80 5.01 3.78
CA PHE A 49 4.25 4.98 5.17
C PHE A 49 3.16 4.31 6.02
N TYR A 50 3.43 3.13 6.54
CA TYR A 50 2.53 2.41 7.42
C TYR A 50 3.09 2.28 8.83
N ASP A 51 2.37 2.83 9.84
CA ASP A 51 2.57 2.46 11.24
C ASP A 51 1.88 1.11 11.49
N ILE A 52 2.64 0.04 11.42
CA ILE A 52 2.10 -1.33 11.42
C ILE A 52 1.63 -1.82 12.79
N THR A 53 1.89 -1.09 13.87
CA THR A 53 1.47 -1.45 15.23
C THR A 53 0.37 -0.56 15.78
N ALA A 54 0.17 0.64 15.28
CA ALA A 54 -0.79 1.62 15.78
C ALA A 54 -2.23 1.05 15.90
N SER A 55 -2.70 0.34 14.88
CA SER A 55 -4.04 -0.26 14.89
C SER A 55 -4.19 -1.39 15.89
N ALA A 56 -3.15 -2.22 16.09
CA ALA A 56 -3.16 -3.32 17.04
C ALA A 56 -3.03 -2.85 18.49
N GLU A 57 -2.26 -1.78 18.71
CA GLU A 57 -2.01 -1.18 20.02
C GLU A 57 -3.08 -0.15 20.42
N GLY A 58 -3.97 0.22 19.51
CA GLY A 58 -5.03 1.20 19.76
C GLY A 58 -4.49 2.62 20.00
N ARG A 59 -3.30 2.96 19.49
CA ARG A 59 -2.69 4.27 19.61
C ARG A 59 -2.75 5.10 18.33
N ALA A 60 -2.49 6.39 18.46
CA ALA A 60 -2.32 7.27 17.32
C ALA A 60 -1.00 6.99 16.59
N LEU A 61 -0.96 7.31 15.30
CA LEU A 61 0.24 7.26 14.45
C LEU A 61 1.31 8.24 14.96
N PHE A 62 2.59 7.95 14.70
CA PHE A 62 3.74 8.79 15.03
C PHE A 62 3.77 10.06 14.15
N THR A 63 3.11 11.14 14.60
CA THR A 63 2.96 12.38 13.82
C THR A 63 4.26 13.17 13.65
N ASP A 64 5.16 13.14 14.61
CA ASP A 64 6.43 13.86 14.55
C ASP A 64 7.33 13.28 13.46
N ILE A 65 7.48 11.95 13.45
CA ILE A 65 8.25 11.23 12.41
C ILE A 65 7.61 11.41 11.03
N LEU A 66 6.27 11.35 10.96
CA LEU A 66 5.55 11.60 9.72
C LEU A 66 5.82 13.02 9.19
N THR A 67 5.72 14.03 10.04
CA THR A 67 5.95 15.43 9.65
C THR A 67 7.38 15.64 9.16
N GLU A 68 8.36 15.03 9.81
CA GLU A 68 9.76 15.10 9.38
C GLU A 68 9.96 14.37 8.05
N THR A 69 9.37 13.19 7.89
CA THR A 69 9.40 12.44 6.63
C THR A 69 8.80 13.26 5.50
N ALA A 70 7.60 13.81 5.67
CA ALA A 70 6.89 14.60 4.66
C ALA A 70 7.69 15.82 4.19
N ARG A 71 8.51 16.43 5.05
CA ARG A 71 9.37 17.56 4.68
C ARG A 71 10.51 17.19 3.74
N THR A 72 10.90 15.94 3.68
CA THR A 72 12.04 15.45 2.88
C THR A 72 11.64 14.79 1.57
N VAL A 73 10.32 14.55 1.36
CA VAL A 73 9.79 13.82 0.21
C VAL A 73 9.12 14.79 -0.76
N PHE A 74 9.41 14.65 -2.06
CA PHE A 74 8.83 15.47 -3.15
C PHE A 74 8.02 14.63 -4.16
N ILE A 75 7.58 13.45 -3.75
CA ILE A 75 6.66 12.55 -4.44
C ILE A 75 5.43 12.33 -3.56
N PRO A 76 4.27 11.92 -4.10
CA PRO A 76 3.08 11.68 -3.29
C PRO A 76 3.35 10.72 -2.12
N LEU A 77 2.86 11.08 -0.95
CA LEU A 77 3.00 10.33 0.29
C LEU A 77 1.64 9.82 0.77
N THR A 78 1.46 8.50 0.73
CA THR A 78 0.31 7.82 1.30
C THR A 78 0.63 7.32 2.70
N VAL A 79 -0.22 7.63 3.68
CA VAL A 79 0.03 7.30 5.08
C VAL A 79 -1.11 6.47 5.66
N GLY A 80 -0.77 5.43 6.41
CA GLY A 80 -1.75 4.58 7.10
C GLY A 80 -1.24 4.03 8.43
N GLY A 81 -2.14 3.35 9.12
CA GLY A 81 -1.90 2.81 10.46
C GLY A 81 -2.65 3.60 11.53
N GLY A 82 -3.50 2.93 12.31
CA GLY A 82 -4.26 3.55 13.40
C GLY A 82 -5.34 4.55 12.97
N ILE A 83 -5.73 4.60 11.72
CA ILE A 83 -6.75 5.52 11.17
C ILE A 83 -8.14 4.96 11.48
N ASN A 84 -8.94 5.67 12.27
CA ASN A 84 -10.24 5.21 12.76
C ASN A 84 -11.36 6.26 12.66
N THR A 85 -11.01 7.52 12.50
CA THR A 85 -11.93 8.65 12.49
C THR A 85 -11.55 9.66 11.40
N THR A 86 -12.47 10.57 11.07
CA THR A 86 -12.16 11.71 10.19
C THR A 86 -11.13 12.66 10.79
N ASP A 87 -11.06 12.74 12.12
CA ASP A 87 -10.03 13.55 12.81
C ASP A 87 -8.63 12.94 12.63
N ASP A 88 -8.53 11.59 12.51
CA ASP A 88 -7.27 10.95 12.16
C ASP A 88 -6.85 11.29 10.74
N PHE A 89 -7.79 11.35 9.77
CA PHE A 89 -7.52 11.84 8.42
C PHE A 89 -6.99 13.26 8.43
N ASP A 90 -7.70 14.19 9.12
CA ASP A 90 -7.31 15.60 9.24
C ASP A 90 -5.89 15.74 9.81
N ARG A 91 -5.60 15.02 10.89
CA ARG A 91 -4.29 15.01 11.54
C ARG A 91 -3.18 14.58 10.59
N VAL A 92 -3.38 13.48 9.86
CA VAL A 92 -2.38 12.91 8.95
C VAL A 92 -2.15 13.81 7.74
N LEU A 93 -3.21 14.36 7.15
CA LEU A 93 -3.11 15.31 6.03
C LEU A 93 -2.38 16.60 6.46
N LYS A 94 -2.65 17.12 7.67
CA LYS A 94 -1.94 18.29 8.24
C LYS A 94 -0.46 18.02 8.52
N CYS A 95 -0.06 16.77 8.74
CA CYS A 95 1.35 16.41 8.88
C CYS A 95 2.09 16.34 7.52
N GLY A 96 1.37 16.49 6.39
CA GLY A 96 1.96 16.55 5.05
C GLY A 96 1.74 15.29 4.20
N ALA A 97 0.83 14.39 4.59
CA ALA A 97 0.40 13.31 3.70
C ALA A 97 -0.48 13.84 2.57
N ASP A 98 -0.35 13.26 1.36
CA ASP A 98 -1.23 13.54 0.23
C ASP A 98 -2.46 12.64 0.24
N LYS A 99 -2.33 11.41 0.75
CA LYS A 99 -3.39 10.40 0.82
C LYS A 99 -3.36 9.69 2.17
N VAL A 100 -4.52 9.23 2.60
CA VAL A 100 -4.68 8.47 3.84
C VAL A 100 -5.21 7.08 3.55
N SER A 101 -4.47 6.08 4.01
CA SER A 101 -4.80 4.67 3.82
C SER A 101 -5.53 4.12 5.04
N VAL A 102 -6.70 3.50 4.82
CA VAL A 102 -7.54 2.91 5.85
C VAL A 102 -7.85 1.45 5.56
N ASN A 103 -7.74 0.60 6.58
CA ASN A 103 -8.14 -0.81 6.56
C ASN A 103 -9.06 -1.11 7.77
N SER A 104 -8.51 -1.43 8.92
CA SER A 104 -9.28 -1.86 10.11
C SER A 104 -10.29 -0.81 10.59
N GLY A 105 -10.02 0.48 10.39
CA GLY A 105 -10.97 1.56 10.67
C GLY A 105 -12.22 1.49 9.80
N ALA A 106 -12.05 1.25 8.50
CA ALA A 106 -13.17 1.06 7.56
C ALA A 106 -13.96 -0.23 7.85
N ILE A 107 -13.26 -1.31 8.25
CA ILE A 107 -13.91 -2.55 8.65
C ILE A 107 -14.82 -2.33 9.88
N ARG A 108 -14.37 -1.54 10.85
CA ARG A 108 -15.11 -1.20 12.07
C ARG A 108 -16.28 -0.25 11.80
N ASP A 109 -16.05 0.79 11.02
CA ASP A 109 -17.06 1.76 10.58
C ASP A 109 -16.97 1.98 9.08
N PRO A 110 -17.72 1.24 8.25
CA PRO A 110 -17.71 1.42 6.80
C PRO A 110 -18.06 2.83 6.34
N SER A 111 -18.83 3.59 7.13
CA SER A 111 -19.19 4.96 6.81
C SER A 111 -18.01 5.94 6.86
N LEU A 112 -16.88 5.54 7.47
CA LEU A 112 -15.66 6.33 7.54
C LEU A 112 -15.14 6.70 6.15
N VAL A 113 -15.15 5.74 5.21
CA VAL A 113 -14.71 5.96 3.82
C VAL A 113 -15.50 7.09 3.17
N GLY A 114 -16.83 7.01 3.22
CA GLY A 114 -17.70 8.02 2.63
C GLY A 114 -17.66 9.38 3.35
N LYS A 115 -17.46 9.38 4.68
CA LYS A 115 -17.25 10.64 5.43
C LYS A 115 -15.96 11.31 5.02
N ALA A 116 -14.86 10.55 4.94
CA ALA A 116 -13.55 11.06 4.53
C ALA A 116 -13.57 11.58 3.08
N ALA A 117 -14.16 10.82 2.16
CA ALA A 117 -14.29 11.22 0.75
C ALA A 117 -15.06 12.53 0.58
N ARG A 118 -16.14 12.73 1.34
CA ARG A 118 -16.91 14.00 1.32
C ARG A 118 -16.14 15.19 1.88
N LEU A 119 -15.26 14.98 2.86
CA LEU A 119 -14.50 16.06 3.51
C LEU A 119 -13.24 16.44 2.75
N TYR A 120 -12.53 15.44 2.20
CA TYR A 120 -11.17 15.63 1.65
C TYR A 120 -11.07 15.30 0.15
N GLY A 121 -12.14 14.77 -0.44
CA GLY A 121 -12.13 14.23 -1.80
C GLY A 121 -11.76 12.74 -1.82
N ASP A 122 -12.33 12.00 -2.78
CA ASP A 122 -12.08 10.57 -2.96
C ASP A 122 -10.61 10.26 -3.26
N GLN A 123 -9.92 11.14 -3.99
CA GLN A 123 -8.48 11.02 -4.30
C GLN A 123 -7.58 10.99 -3.06
N CYS A 124 -8.05 11.46 -1.90
CA CYS A 124 -7.33 11.40 -0.63
C CYS A 124 -7.56 10.08 0.13
N VAL A 125 -8.53 9.27 -0.29
CA VAL A 125 -8.94 8.06 0.44
C VAL A 125 -8.43 6.81 -0.26
N VAL A 126 -7.48 6.11 0.36
CA VAL A 126 -6.94 4.84 -0.10
C VAL A 126 -7.51 3.72 0.76
N LEU A 127 -8.23 2.78 0.15
CA LEU A 127 -8.61 1.55 0.82
C LEU A 127 -7.45 0.57 0.77
N SER A 128 -6.89 0.20 1.92
CA SER A 128 -5.94 -0.91 2.00
C SER A 128 -6.64 -2.17 2.48
N VAL A 129 -6.40 -3.29 1.81
CA VAL A 129 -6.99 -4.57 2.18
C VAL A 129 -5.92 -5.66 2.28
N ASP A 130 -5.89 -6.36 3.40
CA ASP A 130 -5.13 -7.59 3.56
C ASP A 130 -6.05 -8.76 3.18
N VAL A 131 -5.68 -9.48 2.12
CA VAL A 131 -6.48 -10.53 1.53
C VAL A 131 -5.77 -11.88 1.65
N LYS A 132 -6.50 -12.90 2.05
CA LYS A 132 -6.01 -14.27 2.12
C LYS A 132 -7.04 -15.23 1.53
N ARG A 133 -6.59 -16.27 0.85
CA ARG A 133 -7.45 -17.37 0.39
C ARG A 133 -7.77 -18.31 1.56
N VAL A 134 -9.06 -18.42 1.88
CA VAL A 134 -9.59 -19.33 2.89
C VAL A 134 -10.72 -20.16 2.25
N ASP A 135 -10.56 -21.47 2.25
CA ASP A 135 -11.53 -22.42 1.64
C ASP A 135 -11.90 -22.04 0.18
N GLY A 136 -10.89 -21.62 -0.60
CA GLY A 136 -11.06 -21.24 -2.01
C GLY A 136 -11.64 -19.84 -2.25
N VAL A 137 -11.96 -19.07 -1.19
CA VAL A 137 -12.53 -17.72 -1.26
C VAL A 137 -11.52 -16.69 -0.75
N PHE A 138 -11.40 -15.57 -1.42
CA PHE A 138 -10.60 -14.44 -0.94
C PHE A 138 -11.33 -13.73 0.20
N ARG A 139 -10.72 -13.73 1.39
CA ARG A 139 -11.26 -13.13 2.62
C ARG A 139 -10.46 -11.94 3.06
N ILE A 140 -11.15 -10.94 3.62
CA ILE A 140 -10.54 -9.75 4.23
C ILE A 140 -10.05 -10.07 5.64
N PHE A 141 -8.84 -9.61 5.93
CA PHE A 141 -8.24 -9.67 7.26
C PHE A 141 -8.07 -8.27 7.85
N ALA A 142 -8.28 -8.18 9.15
CA ALA A 142 -8.11 -6.97 9.95
C ALA A 142 -6.85 -7.03 10.83
N LYS A 143 -6.53 -5.91 11.48
CA LYS A 143 -5.45 -5.79 12.50
C LYS A 143 -4.09 -6.27 11.99
N GLY A 144 -3.72 -5.89 10.74
CA GLY A 144 -2.48 -6.30 10.13
C GLY A 144 -2.43 -7.81 9.91
N GLY A 145 -3.46 -8.38 9.33
CA GLY A 145 -3.54 -9.80 8.95
C GLY A 145 -3.80 -10.79 10.10
N ARG A 146 -4.15 -10.30 11.30
CA ARG A 146 -4.32 -11.15 12.50
C ARG A 146 -5.73 -11.68 12.70
N GLU A 147 -6.73 -11.06 12.10
CA GLU A 147 -8.15 -11.38 12.34
C GLU A 147 -8.87 -11.58 11.01
N ASN A 148 -9.36 -12.82 10.78
CA ASN A 148 -10.24 -13.10 9.66
C ASN A 148 -11.63 -12.52 9.94
N THR A 149 -12.07 -11.58 9.11
CA THR A 149 -13.38 -10.92 9.27
C THR A 149 -14.55 -11.74 8.75
N GLY A 150 -14.29 -12.80 7.99
CA GLY A 150 -15.31 -13.56 7.27
C GLY A 150 -15.87 -12.87 6.03
N MET A 151 -15.52 -11.59 5.78
CA MET A 151 -16.02 -10.84 4.63
C MET A 151 -15.31 -11.31 3.34
N GLU A 152 -16.06 -11.36 2.25
CA GLU A 152 -15.54 -11.62 0.91
C GLU A 152 -14.86 -10.36 0.38
N ALA A 153 -13.66 -10.54 -0.22
CA ALA A 153 -12.79 -9.42 -0.56
C ALA A 153 -13.36 -8.54 -1.67
N ILE A 154 -13.90 -9.13 -2.74
CA ILE A 154 -14.39 -8.38 -3.89
C ILE A 154 -15.64 -7.57 -3.53
N GLU A 155 -16.56 -8.16 -2.76
CA GLU A 155 -17.76 -7.47 -2.27
C GLU A 155 -17.39 -6.27 -1.37
N TRP A 156 -16.43 -6.49 -0.46
CA TRP A 156 -15.95 -5.44 0.43
C TRP A 156 -15.31 -4.27 -0.33
N ILE A 157 -14.41 -4.58 -1.27
CA ILE A 157 -13.72 -3.58 -2.09
C ILE A 157 -14.74 -2.78 -2.90
N ARG A 158 -15.69 -3.44 -3.59
CA ARG A 158 -16.76 -2.76 -4.34
C ARG A 158 -17.57 -1.82 -3.46
N ARG A 159 -17.93 -2.24 -2.27
CA ARG A 159 -18.66 -1.41 -1.32
C ARG A 159 -17.87 -0.17 -0.95
N CYS A 160 -16.60 -0.30 -0.56
CA CYS A 160 -15.78 0.85 -0.17
C CYS A 160 -15.50 1.81 -1.33
N VAL A 161 -15.31 1.30 -2.54
CA VAL A 161 -15.19 2.14 -3.75
C VAL A 161 -16.51 2.87 -4.01
N GLY A 162 -17.64 2.21 -3.87
CA GLY A 162 -18.97 2.85 -3.97
C GLY A 162 -19.22 3.92 -2.90
N GLU A 163 -18.60 3.82 -1.74
CA GLU A 163 -18.64 4.85 -0.67
C GLU A 163 -17.68 6.02 -0.93
N GLY A 164 -16.69 5.89 -1.84
CA GLY A 164 -15.78 6.96 -2.21
C GLY A 164 -14.28 6.69 -1.95
N ALA A 165 -13.86 5.44 -1.83
CA ALA A 165 -12.45 5.12 -1.89
C ALA A 165 -11.94 5.38 -3.32
N GLY A 166 -10.98 6.30 -3.48
CA GLY A 166 -10.44 6.71 -4.77
C GLY A 166 -9.28 5.86 -5.26
N GLU A 167 -8.75 4.96 -4.43
CA GLU A 167 -7.66 4.04 -4.77
C GLU A 167 -7.70 2.82 -3.87
N VAL A 168 -7.23 1.68 -4.36
CA VAL A 168 -7.19 0.42 -3.58
C VAL A 168 -5.80 -0.18 -3.56
N VAL A 169 -5.24 -0.40 -2.38
CA VAL A 169 -4.04 -1.24 -2.18
C VAL A 169 -4.50 -2.64 -1.81
N VAL A 170 -4.13 -3.61 -2.62
CA VAL A 170 -4.49 -5.03 -2.42
C VAL A 170 -3.24 -5.79 -2.02
N ASN A 171 -3.16 -6.17 -0.76
CA ASN A 171 -2.04 -6.94 -0.22
C ASN A 171 -2.42 -8.42 -0.11
N SER A 172 -1.74 -9.27 -0.90
CA SER A 172 -1.89 -10.72 -0.80
C SER A 172 -1.06 -11.25 0.36
N MET A 173 -1.73 -11.73 1.40
CA MET A 173 -1.08 -12.38 2.54
C MET A 173 -0.47 -13.75 2.18
N ASP A 174 -0.99 -14.40 1.13
CA ASP A 174 -0.51 -15.70 0.67
C ASP A 174 0.85 -15.58 -0.02
N THR A 175 1.14 -14.44 -0.64
CA THR A 175 2.40 -14.18 -1.35
C THR A 175 3.33 -13.21 -0.63
N ASP A 176 2.87 -12.50 0.42
CA ASP A 176 3.70 -11.50 1.11
C ASP A 176 4.96 -12.10 1.73
N GLY A 177 6.11 -11.54 1.36
CA GLY A 177 7.43 -12.00 1.78
C GLY A 177 7.93 -13.28 1.11
N VAL A 178 7.12 -13.94 0.26
CA VAL A 178 7.49 -15.21 -0.42
C VAL A 178 8.44 -14.97 -1.59
N LYS A 179 8.40 -13.79 -2.23
CA LYS A 179 9.26 -13.41 -3.37
C LYS A 179 9.10 -14.34 -4.59
N GLN A 180 7.89 -14.79 -4.89
CA GLN A 180 7.57 -15.65 -6.04
C GLN A 180 6.58 -15.02 -7.02
N GLY A 181 6.45 -13.70 -6.98
CA GLY A 181 5.53 -12.93 -7.82
C GLY A 181 4.24 -12.54 -7.11
N PHE A 182 3.54 -11.59 -7.74
CA PHE A 182 2.24 -11.10 -7.27
C PHE A 182 1.12 -12.13 -7.45
N ASP A 183 0.07 -12.05 -6.64
CA ASP A 183 -1.13 -12.87 -6.77
C ASP A 183 -2.00 -12.37 -7.94
N LEU A 184 -1.71 -12.87 -9.15
CA LEU A 184 -2.37 -12.40 -10.37
C LEU A 184 -3.86 -12.73 -10.38
N GLU A 185 -4.26 -13.89 -9.85
CA GLU A 185 -5.68 -14.30 -9.82
C GLU A 185 -6.52 -13.34 -8.96
N MET A 186 -6.04 -13.01 -7.77
CA MET A 186 -6.71 -12.04 -6.88
C MET A 186 -6.80 -10.66 -7.53
N LEU A 187 -5.70 -10.18 -8.10
CA LEU A 187 -5.62 -8.86 -8.73
C LEU A 187 -6.51 -8.76 -9.98
N GLU A 188 -6.62 -9.81 -10.78
CA GLU A 188 -7.52 -9.87 -11.93
C GLU A 188 -8.99 -9.69 -11.51
N GLN A 189 -9.42 -10.39 -10.44
CA GLN A 189 -10.76 -10.24 -9.89
C GLN A 189 -11.02 -8.83 -9.38
N VAL A 190 -10.04 -8.21 -8.68
CA VAL A 190 -10.17 -6.84 -8.19
C VAL A 190 -10.25 -5.84 -9.35
N CYS A 191 -9.33 -5.90 -10.32
CA CYS A 191 -9.34 -5.00 -11.49
C CYS A 191 -10.62 -5.12 -12.32
N SER A 192 -11.22 -6.31 -12.37
CA SER A 192 -12.52 -6.52 -13.04
C SER A 192 -13.70 -5.96 -12.25
N ALA A 193 -13.51 -5.73 -10.95
CA ALA A 193 -14.58 -5.34 -10.03
C ALA A 193 -14.72 -3.83 -9.82
N VAL A 194 -13.63 -3.05 -10.03
CA VAL A 194 -13.57 -1.61 -9.74
C VAL A 194 -12.98 -0.82 -10.90
N GLN A 195 -13.23 0.51 -10.91
CA GLN A 195 -12.72 1.44 -11.94
C GLN A 195 -11.73 2.46 -11.36
N VAL A 196 -11.42 2.36 -10.06
CA VAL A 196 -10.38 3.18 -9.41
C VAL A 196 -9.01 2.52 -9.55
N PRO A 197 -7.91 3.28 -9.43
CA PRO A 197 -6.56 2.72 -9.46
C PRO A 197 -6.36 1.58 -8.47
N VAL A 198 -5.70 0.51 -8.94
CA VAL A 198 -5.37 -0.67 -8.15
C VAL A 198 -3.85 -0.78 -7.97
N ILE A 199 -3.41 -0.86 -6.73
CA ILE A 199 -2.02 -1.06 -6.33
C ILE A 199 -1.84 -2.50 -5.88
N ALA A 200 -0.98 -3.26 -6.56
CA ALA A 200 -0.63 -4.62 -6.19
C ALA A 200 0.44 -4.63 -5.09
N SER A 201 0.22 -5.41 -4.04
CA SER A 201 1.15 -5.59 -2.92
C SER A 201 1.26 -7.06 -2.52
N GLY A 202 2.46 -7.46 -2.05
CA GLY A 202 2.77 -8.83 -1.64
C GLY A 202 3.27 -9.71 -2.79
N GLY A 203 4.47 -10.31 -2.60
CA GLY A 203 5.02 -11.33 -3.49
C GLY A 203 6.17 -10.92 -4.39
N ALA A 204 6.40 -9.64 -4.63
CA ALA A 204 7.50 -9.18 -5.48
C ALA A 204 8.87 -9.64 -4.95
N GLY A 205 9.66 -10.31 -5.79
CA GLY A 205 11.00 -10.78 -5.49
C GLY A 205 12.07 -10.25 -6.45
N CYS A 206 11.67 -9.89 -7.68
CA CYS A 206 12.62 -9.45 -8.71
C CYS A 206 11.94 -8.54 -9.75
N ILE A 207 12.73 -7.96 -10.65
CA ILE A 207 12.25 -7.11 -11.75
C ILE A 207 11.22 -7.84 -12.62
N GLN A 208 11.43 -9.12 -12.89
CA GLN A 208 10.56 -9.91 -13.75
C GLN A 208 9.13 -10.03 -13.21
N ASP A 209 8.95 -10.00 -11.89
CA ASP A 209 7.62 -10.07 -11.27
C ASP A 209 6.76 -8.84 -11.64
N PHE A 210 7.36 -7.64 -11.65
CA PHE A 210 6.68 -6.43 -12.09
C PHE A 210 6.37 -6.44 -13.59
N ILE A 211 7.29 -6.94 -14.40
CA ILE A 211 7.07 -7.08 -15.85
C ILE A 211 5.92 -8.04 -16.10
N THR A 212 5.90 -9.18 -15.42
CA THR A 212 4.83 -10.17 -15.50
C THR A 212 3.50 -9.57 -15.07
N LEU A 213 3.46 -8.88 -13.92
CA LEU A 213 2.28 -8.19 -13.40
C LEU A 213 1.66 -7.25 -14.45
N PHE A 214 2.42 -6.27 -14.91
CA PHE A 214 1.89 -5.21 -15.78
C PHE A 214 1.58 -5.68 -17.22
N ARG A 215 2.23 -6.74 -17.68
CA ARG A 215 1.91 -7.36 -18.98
C ARG A 215 0.65 -8.21 -18.91
N THR A 216 0.50 -8.99 -17.83
CA THR A 216 -0.64 -9.90 -17.66
C THR A 216 -1.89 -9.12 -17.27
N LEU A 217 -1.74 -8.11 -16.39
CA LEU A 217 -2.84 -7.34 -15.85
C LEU A 217 -2.63 -5.83 -16.12
N PRO A 218 -2.89 -5.35 -17.34
CA PRO A 218 -2.75 -3.93 -17.67
C PRO A 218 -3.69 -3.01 -16.89
N GLY A 219 -4.71 -3.55 -16.21
CA GLY A 219 -5.59 -2.84 -15.28
C GLY A 219 -4.96 -2.52 -13.92
N VAL A 220 -3.82 -3.11 -13.56
CA VAL A 220 -3.07 -2.74 -12.34
C VAL A 220 -2.28 -1.47 -12.60
N ASP A 221 -2.40 -0.46 -11.73
CA ASP A 221 -1.80 0.88 -11.90
C ASP A 221 -0.46 1.05 -11.22
N ALA A 222 -0.20 0.25 -10.18
CA ALA A 222 1.06 0.31 -9.45
C ALA A 222 1.47 -1.03 -8.85
N GLY A 223 2.79 -1.20 -8.68
CA GLY A 223 3.37 -2.27 -7.89
C GLY A 223 4.05 -1.71 -6.64
N LEU A 224 3.65 -2.22 -5.48
CA LEU A 224 4.18 -1.85 -4.18
C LEU A 224 5.07 -2.98 -3.64
N ALA A 225 6.26 -2.61 -3.15
CA ALA A 225 7.18 -3.55 -2.51
C ALA A 225 8.01 -2.87 -1.42
N ALA A 226 8.57 -3.65 -0.53
CA ALA A 226 9.38 -3.19 0.60
C ALA A 226 10.78 -3.85 0.60
N SER A 227 10.88 -5.11 0.97
CA SER A 227 12.15 -5.80 1.25
C SER A 227 13.14 -5.75 0.09
N ILE A 228 12.71 -5.97 -1.15
CA ILE A 228 13.60 -6.00 -2.31
C ILE A 228 14.25 -4.63 -2.59
N PHE A 229 13.56 -3.54 -2.23
CA PHE A 229 14.10 -2.18 -2.32
C PHE A 229 14.96 -1.85 -1.09
N HIS A 230 14.50 -2.19 0.11
CA HIS A 230 15.21 -1.91 1.37
C HIS A 230 16.57 -2.59 1.44
N PHE A 231 16.67 -3.81 0.91
CA PHE A 231 17.93 -4.58 0.90
C PHE A 231 18.75 -4.40 -0.38
N GLY A 232 18.33 -3.50 -1.28
CA GLY A 232 19.05 -3.21 -2.53
C GLY A 232 19.08 -4.37 -3.53
N GLU A 233 18.15 -5.34 -3.39
CA GLU A 233 18.05 -6.48 -4.32
C GLU A 233 17.55 -6.02 -5.70
N VAL A 234 16.73 -4.97 -5.73
CA VAL A 234 16.20 -4.33 -6.94
C VAL A 234 16.37 -2.81 -6.84
N SER A 235 17.02 -2.21 -7.83
CA SER A 235 17.03 -0.76 -8.03
C SER A 235 15.75 -0.31 -8.72
N ILE A 236 15.10 0.75 -8.22
CA ILE A 236 13.88 1.31 -8.84
C ILE A 236 14.17 1.83 -10.24
N ASN A 237 15.32 2.47 -10.44
CA ASN A 237 15.71 2.98 -11.75
C ASN A 237 15.92 1.85 -12.76
N ASP A 238 16.63 0.77 -12.38
CA ASP A 238 16.83 -0.40 -13.23
C ASP A 238 15.52 -1.10 -13.56
N LEU A 239 14.64 -1.25 -12.57
CA LEU A 239 13.28 -1.79 -12.76
C LEU A 239 12.52 -0.98 -13.82
N LYS A 240 12.50 0.35 -13.71
CA LYS A 240 11.80 1.23 -14.65
C LYS A 240 12.40 1.21 -16.05
N LEU A 241 13.73 1.14 -16.16
CA LEU A 241 14.41 0.98 -17.43
C LEU A 241 14.03 -0.35 -18.10
N GLU A 242 13.97 -1.45 -17.32
CA GLU A 242 13.58 -2.76 -17.84
C GLU A 242 12.09 -2.81 -18.21
N MET A 243 11.23 -2.14 -17.43
CA MET A 243 9.81 -1.97 -17.80
C MET A 243 9.66 -1.30 -19.17
N LYS A 244 10.39 -0.20 -19.42
CA LYS A 244 10.38 0.47 -20.73
C LYS A 244 10.84 -0.42 -21.87
N LYS A 245 11.93 -1.19 -21.71
CA LYS A 245 12.39 -2.17 -22.70
C LYS A 245 11.32 -3.22 -23.02
N ASN A 246 10.49 -3.53 -22.04
CA ASN A 246 9.37 -4.47 -22.17
C ASN A 246 8.06 -3.83 -22.63
N GLY A 247 8.06 -2.56 -23.08
CA GLY A 247 6.90 -1.85 -23.60
C GLY A 247 5.91 -1.38 -22.53
N ILE A 248 6.31 -1.40 -21.25
CA ILE A 248 5.51 -0.91 -20.13
C ILE A 248 5.87 0.57 -19.88
N ALA A 249 4.87 1.46 -19.92
CA ALA A 249 5.08 2.88 -19.68
C ALA A 249 5.49 3.12 -18.22
N ALA A 250 6.66 3.71 -18.01
CA ALA A 250 7.18 4.12 -16.72
C ALA A 250 7.83 5.50 -16.81
N ARG A 251 7.75 6.29 -15.73
CA ARG A 251 8.44 7.57 -15.60
C ARG A 251 9.88 7.30 -15.10
N VAL A 252 10.88 7.67 -15.89
CA VAL A 252 12.32 7.56 -15.56
C VAL A 252 12.88 8.96 -15.42
#